data_f07e12550f9d2e25eb0158f3c9d5e49b
#
_entry.id   f07e12550f9d2e25eb0158f3c9d5e49b
#
_cell.length_a   1.000
_cell.length_b   1.000
_cell.length_c   1.000
_cell.angle_alpha   90.00
_cell.angle_beta   90.00
_cell.angle_gamma   90.00
#
_symmetry.space_group_name_H-M   'P 1'
#
loop_
_entity.id
_entity.type
_entity.pdbx_description
1 polymer ?
#
loop_
_entity_poly.entity_id
_entity_poly.type
_entity_poly.pdbx_seq_one_letter_code
_entity_poly.pdbx_strand_id
1 'polypeptide(L)'
;MVIWKIKDKEYNLRLTTRACTNVEKRLGTNPLNVFSRLSGNEVPALSDLLVILHESINTLNHGISFEALCDLYDDYCDDGGDISTLIELIIEVLQDSGIIPKDLKNQ
;
A
#
# COMPACT_ATOMS: atom_id res chain seq x y z
N MET A 1 -7.43 7.52 7.56
CA MET A 1 -7.63 7.35 6.12
C MET A 1 -6.53 8.09 5.38
N VAL A 2 -5.98 7.47 4.34
CA VAL A 2 -4.86 8.02 3.57
C VAL A 2 -5.35 8.37 2.17
N ILE A 3 -4.85 9.45 1.61
CA ILE A 3 -5.22 9.88 0.26
C ILE A 3 -4.06 9.61 -0.69
N TRP A 4 -4.36 8.89 -1.78
CA TRP A 4 -3.42 8.62 -2.86
C TRP A 4 -3.79 9.52 -4.04
N LYS A 5 -2.90 10.44 -4.35
CA LYS A 5 -3.16 11.43 -5.39
C LYS A 5 -2.42 11.06 -6.67
N ILE A 6 -3.18 11.00 -7.78
CA ILE A 6 -2.64 10.70 -9.10
C ILE A 6 -3.18 11.77 -10.03
N LYS A 7 -2.30 12.67 -10.49
CA LYS A 7 -2.68 13.80 -11.33
C LYS A 7 -3.75 14.63 -10.60
N ASP A 8 -4.93 14.80 -11.17
CA ASP A 8 -6.02 15.56 -10.59
C ASP A 8 -7.05 14.69 -9.84
N LYS A 9 -6.76 13.40 -9.69
CA LYS A 9 -7.66 12.46 -9.01
C LYS A 9 -7.12 12.07 -7.66
N GLU A 10 -8.03 11.82 -6.72
CA GLU A 10 -7.68 11.36 -5.38
C GLU A 10 -8.41 10.07 -5.08
N TYR A 11 -7.71 9.12 -4.49
CA TYR A 11 -8.26 7.85 -4.08
C TYR A 11 -8.05 7.70 -2.57
N ASN A 12 -9.11 7.36 -1.87
CA ASN A 12 -9.03 7.13 -0.43
C ASN A 12 -8.58 5.70 -0.18
N LEU A 13 -7.61 5.54 0.70
CA LEU A 13 -7.03 4.26 1.06
C LEU A 13 -7.29 3.97 2.52
N ARG A 14 -7.72 2.76 2.82
CA ARG A 14 -7.88 2.32 4.19
C ARG A 14 -7.72 0.82 4.26
N LEU A 15 -6.87 0.35 5.16
CA LEU A 15 -6.68 -1.07 5.39
C LEU A 15 -7.41 -1.45 6.67
N THR A 16 -8.67 -1.88 6.52
CA THR A 16 -9.46 -2.38 7.65
C THR A 16 -8.89 -3.72 8.11
N THR A 17 -9.33 -4.18 9.28
CA THR A 17 -8.92 -5.50 9.78
C THR A 17 -9.23 -6.58 8.75
N ARG A 18 -10.42 -6.53 8.14
CA ARG A 18 -10.80 -7.50 7.12
C ARG A 18 -9.88 -7.43 5.91
N ALA A 19 -9.60 -6.21 5.44
CA ALA A 19 -8.70 -6.03 4.31
C ALA A 19 -7.29 -6.54 4.65
N CYS A 20 -6.84 -6.31 5.88
CA CYS A 20 -5.54 -6.80 6.32
C CYS A 20 -5.49 -8.34 6.30
N THR A 21 -6.55 -9.02 6.78
CA THR A 21 -6.58 -10.48 6.72
C THR A 21 -6.57 -10.98 5.29
N ASN A 22 -7.19 -10.25 4.36
CA ASN A 22 -7.14 -10.59 2.94
C ASN A 22 -5.73 -10.44 2.39
N VAL A 23 -5.01 -9.40 2.80
CA VAL A 23 -3.60 -9.21 2.42
C VAL A 23 -2.76 -10.40 2.88
N GLU A 24 -2.94 -10.81 4.14
CA GLU A 24 -2.19 -11.95 4.67
C GLU A 24 -2.43 -13.22 3.85
N LYS A 25 -3.67 -13.46 3.46
CA LYS A 25 -4.01 -14.63 2.65
C LYS A 25 -3.35 -14.56 1.27
N ARG A 26 -3.36 -13.40 0.66
CA ARG A 26 -2.79 -13.21 -0.69
C ARG A 26 -1.26 -13.26 -0.68
N LEU A 27 -0.63 -12.71 0.37
CA LEU A 27 0.83 -12.72 0.50
C LEU A 27 1.36 -14.04 1.07
N GLY A 28 0.52 -14.76 1.81
CA GLY A 28 0.95 -15.94 2.55
C GLY A 28 1.77 -15.61 3.78
N THR A 29 1.79 -14.34 4.19
CA THR A 29 2.56 -13.88 5.33
C THR A 29 2.00 -12.54 5.84
N ASN A 30 2.50 -12.11 6.99
CA ASN A 30 2.14 -10.84 7.59
C ASN A 30 2.62 -9.67 6.70
N PRO A 31 1.79 -8.64 6.47
CA PRO A 31 2.23 -7.47 5.69
C PRO A 31 3.51 -6.83 6.21
N LEU A 32 3.77 -6.90 7.51
CA LEU A 32 5.00 -6.35 8.07
C LEU A 32 6.25 -7.03 7.55
N ASN A 33 6.15 -8.30 7.16
CA ASN A 33 7.28 -9.03 6.60
C ASN A 33 7.74 -8.46 5.27
N VAL A 34 6.85 -7.74 4.57
CA VAL A 34 7.21 -7.06 3.33
C VAL A 34 8.31 -6.04 3.58
N PHE A 35 8.30 -5.42 4.77
CA PHE A 35 9.25 -4.37 5.12
C PHE A 35 10.44 -4.86 5.93
N SER A 36 10.43 -6.11 6.40
CA SER A 36 11.53 -6.62 7.21
C SER A 36 12.86 -6.59 6.48
N ARG A 37 12.84 -6.67 5.16
CA ARG A 37 14.04 -6.68 4.34
C ARG A 37 14.64 -5.29 4.15
N LEU A 38 13.89 -4.22 4.43
CA LEU A 38 14.41 -2.87 4.29
C LEU A 38 15.60 -2.62 5.20
N SER A 39 15.61 -3.22 6.39
CA SER A 39 16.75 -3.07 7.30
C SER A 39 18.02 -3.72 6.75
N GLY A 40 17.89 -4.65 5.81
CA GLY A 40 19.00 -5.27 5.09
C GLY A 40 19.27 -4.63 3.73
N ASN A 41 18.73 -3.43 3.48
CA ASN A 41 18.89 -2.70 2.21
C ASN A 41 18.24 -3.41 1.02
N GLU A 42 17.24 -4.25 1.27
CA GLU A 42 16.47 -4.88 0.21
C GLU A 42 15.17 -4.12 -0.01
N VAL A 43 14.77 -3.99 -1.29
CA VAL A 43 13.52 -3.35 -1.65
C VAL A 43 12.43 -4.43 -1.69
N PRO A 44 11.26 -4.18 -1.07
CA PRO A 44 10.15 -5.14 -1.15
C PRO A 44 9.73 -5.37 -2.60
N ALA A 45 9.20 -6.56 -2.87
CA ALA A 45 8.67 -6.87 -4.19
C ALA A 45 7.51 -5.93 -4.52
N LEU A 46 7.52 -5.37 -5.72
CA LEU A 46 6.45 -4.48 -6.17
C LEU A 46 5.08 -5.17 -6.08
N SER A 47 5.01 -6.45 -6.47
CA SER A 47 3.75 -7.18 -6.42
C SER A 47 3.18 -7.26 -5.01
N ASP A 48 4.03 -7.41 -4.00
CA ASP A 48 3.58 -7.45 -2.61
C ASP A 48 3.02 -6.09 -2.17
N LEU A 49 3.70 -5.02 -2.53
CA LEU A 49 3.24 -3.66 -2.24
C LEU A 49 1.89 -3.39 -2.91
N LEU A 50 1.74 -3.84 -4.16
CA LEU A 50 0.49 -3.64 -4.91
C LEU A 50 -0.67 -4.45 -4.33
N VAL A 51 -0.41 -5.61 -3.73
CA VAL A 51 -1.45 -6.37 -3.05
C VAL A 51 -2.00 -5.56 -1.86
N ILE A 52 -1.12 -4.98 -1.06
CA ILE A 52 -1.54 -4.14 0.07
C ILE A 52 -2.34 -2.93 -0.44
N LEU A 53 -1.86 -2.29 -1.48
CA LEU A 53 -2.52 -1.13 -2.08
C LEU A 53 -3.89 -1.50 -2.63
N HIS A 54 -4.00 -2.65 -3.28
CA HIS A 54 -5.24 -3.15 -3.87
C HIS A 54 -6.32 -3.35 -2.80
N GLU A 55 -5.98 -4.01 -1.71
CA GLU A 55 -6.94 -4.20 -0.61
C GLU A 55 -7.31 -2.86 0.02
N SER A 56 -6.35 -1.96 0.13
CA SER A 56 -6.58 -0.65 0.75
C SER A 56 -7.51 0.23 -0.08
N ILE A 57 -7.36 0.22 -1.41
CA ILE A 57 -8.18 1.05 -2.28
C ILE A 57 -9.60 0.48 -2.41
N ASN A 58 -9.73 -0.85 -2.42
CA ASN A 58 -11.05 -1.48 -2.56
C ASN A 58 -11.93 -1.35 -1.33
N THR A 59 -11.38 -1.04 -0.17
CA THR A 59 -12.17 -0.80 1.03
C THR A 59 -13.18 0.33 0.81
N LEU A 60 -12.75 1.40 0.14
CA LEU A 60 -13.59 2.58 -0.07
C LEU A 60 -13.97 2.81 -1.54
N ASN A 61 -13.35 2.07 -2.46
CA ASN A 61 -13.57 2.18 -3.90
C ASN A 61 -13.80 0.79 -4.47
N HIS A 62 -14.98 0.25 -4.25
CA HIS A 62 -15.27 -1.15 -4.61
C HIS A 62 -15.15 -1.41 -6.10
N GLY A 63 -14.71 -2.61 -6.43
CA GLY A 63 -14.71 -3.08 -7.82
C GLY A 63 -13.47 -2.75 -8.63
N ILE A 64 -12.40 -2.25 -8.01
CA ILE A 64 -11.15 -2.01 -8.71
C ILE A 64 -10.40 -3.35 -8.80
N SER A 65 -10.24 -3.86 -10.02
CA SER A 65 -9.48 -5.09 -10.24
C SER A 65 -7.99 -4.86 -10.01
N PHE A 66 -7.24 -5.93 -9.82
CA PHE A 66 -5.79 -5.81 -9.68
C PHE A 66 -5.17 -5.24 -10.96
N GLU A 67 -5.68 -5.61 -12.13
CA GLU A 67 -5.22 -5.05 -13.40
C GLU A 67 -5.47 -3.55 -13.48
N ALA A 68 -6.65 -3.11 -13.06
CA ALA A 68 -6.98 -1.68 -13.04
C ALA A 68 -6.05 -0.94 -12.07
N LEU A 69 -5.71 -1.56 -10.95
CA LEU A 69 -4.76 -0.96 -10.01
C LEU A 69 -3.37 -0.83 -10.64
N CYS A 70 -2.95 -1.82 -11.41
CA CYS A 70 -1.65 -1.73 -12.11
C CYS A 70 -1.64 -0.55 -13.07
N ASP A 71 -2.75 -0.31 -13.78
CA ASP A 71 -2.87 0.85 -14.66
C ASP A 71 -2.80 2.15 -13.87
N LEU A 72 -3.43 2.21 -12.70
CA LEU A 72 -3.34 3.38 -11.83
C LEU A 72 -1.91 3.61 -11.36
N TYR A 73 -1.19 2.54 -11.05
CA TYR A 73 0.20 2.67 -10.63
C TYR A 73 1.07 3.21 -11.78
N ASP A 74 0.81 2.78 -13.03
CA ASP A 74 1.51 3.33 -14.17
C ASP A 74 1.25 4.84 -14.30
N ASP A 75 0.00 5.26 -14.13
CA ASP A 75 -0.35 6.68 -14.15
C ASP A 75 0.36 7.45 -13.03
N TYR A 76 0.46 6.83 -11.86
CA TYR A 76 1.14 7.41 -10.72
C TYR A 76 2.64 7.62 -11.02
N CYS A 77 3.28 6.64 -11.66
CA CYS A 77 4.68 6.77 -12.05
C CYS A 77 4.86 7.85 -13.11
N ASP A 78 3.93 7.96 -14.05
CA ASP A 78 3.96 9.02 -15.07
C ASP A 78 3.81 10.39 -14.43
N ASP A 79 3.16 10.48 -13.28
CA ASP A 79 2.93 11.73 -12.54
C ASP A 79 4.05 11.99 -11.50
N GLY A 80 5.16 11.28 -11.60
CA GLY A 80 6.32 11.51 -10.74
C GLY A 80 6.49 10.55 -9.57
N GLY A 81 5.59 9.58 -9.42
CA GLY A 81 5.71 8.58 -8.39
C GLY A 81 6.75 7.52 -8.74
N ASP A 82 7.18 6.79 -7.74
CA ASP A 82 8.12 5.67 -7.91
C ASP A 82 7.96 4.69 -6.74
N ILE A 83 8.79 3.65 -6.72
CA ILE A 83 8.67 2.63 -5.68
C ILE A 83 8.98 3.20 -4.29
N SER A 84 9.87 4.19 -4.19
CA SER A 84 10.19 4.81 -2.90
C SER A 84 8.98 5.56 -2.33
N THR A 85 8.31 6.34 -3.16
CA THR A 85 7.11 7.06 -2.71
C THR A 85 5.95 6.09 -2.45
N LEU A 86 5.89 4.99 -3.19
CA LEU A 86 4.90 3.94 -2.92
C LEU A 86 5.14 3.30 -1.55
N ILE A 87 6.39 3.01 -1.20
CA ILE A 87 6.73 2.45 0.11
C ILE A 87 6.28 3.41 1.22
N GLU A 88 6.54 4.70 1.07
CA GLU A 88 6.10 5.70 2.04
C GLU A 88 4.58 5.71 2.18
N LEU A 89 3.86 5.63 1.07
CA LEU A 89 2.39 5.59 1.06
C LEU A 89 1.88 4.36 1.80
N ILE A 90 2.46 3.19 1.54
CA ILE A 90 2.05 1.96 2.19
C ILE A 90 2.32 2.01 3.70
N ILE A 91 3.45 2.59 4.11
CA ILE A 91 3.75 2.77 5.53
C ILE A 91 2.67 3.64 6.18
N GLU A 92 2.26 4.73 5.53
CA GLU A 92 1.18 5.57 6.05
C GLU A 92 -0.13 4.78 6.20
N VAL A 93 -0.46 3.94 5.23
CA VAL A 93 -1.65 3.11 5.28
C VAL A 93 -1.58 2.14 6.47
N LEU A 94 -0.43 1.53 6.70
CA LEU A 94 -0.25 0.60 7.82
C LEU A 94 -0.30 1.34 9.16
N GLN A 95 0.22 2.55 9.23
CA GLN A 95 0.13 3.37 10.45
C GLN A 95 -1.32 3.79 10.71
N ASP A 96 -2.03 4.20 9.68
CA ASP A 96 -3.44 4.59 9.79
C ASP A 96 -4.30 3.41 10.26
N SER A 97 -3.96 2.21 9.85
CA SER A 97 -4.71 1.00 10.21
C SER A 97 -4.43 0.52 11.63
N GLY A 98 -3.36 0.98 12.25
CA GLY A 98 -2.93 0.51 13.57
C GLY A 98 -2.10 -0.76 13.54
N ILE A 99 -1.73 -1.26 12.36
CA ILE A 99 -0.89 -2.44 12.22
C ILE A 99 0.52 -2.14 12.73
N ILE A 100 1.00 -0.92 12.46
CA ILE A 100 2.27 -0.44 13.01
C ILE A 100 2.03 0.85 13.80
N PRO A 101 2.90 1.15 14.77
CA PRO A 101 2.76 2.37 15.57
C PRO A 101 2.85 3.63 14.71
N LYS A 102 2.04 4.64 15.06
CA LYS A 102 2.01 5.89 14.31
C LYS A 102 3.27 6.71 14.48
N ASP A 103 4.04 6.47 15.52
CA ASP A 103 5.28 7.20 15.80
C ASP A 103 6.53 6.45 15.32
N LEU A 104 6.35 5.33 14.60
CA LEU A 104 7.47 4.49 14.17
C LEU A 104 8.49 5.27 13.35
N LYS A 105 8.02 6.18 12.50
CA LYS A 105 8.90 6.96 11.62
C LYS A 105 9.78 7.96 12.37
N ASN A 106 9.53 8.17 13.65
CA ASN A 106 10.30 9.11 14.47
C ASN A 106 11.48 8.45 15.19
N GLN A 107 11.73 7.17 14.91
CA GLN A 107 12.77 6.40 15.58
C GLN A 107 14.02 6.28 14.73
#